data_2a563015cef31aafb75af16cff54d9fc
#
_entry.id   2a563015cef31aafb75af16cff54d9fc
#
_cell.length_a   1.000
_cell.length_b   1.000
_cell.length_c   1.000
_cell.angle_alpha   90.00
_cell.angle_beta   90.00
_cell.angle_gamma   90.00
#
_symmetry.space_group_name_H-M   'P 1'
#
loop_
_entity.id
_entity.type
_entity.pdbx_description
1 polymer ?
#
loop_
_entity_poly.entity_id
_entity_poly.type
_entity_poly.pdbx_seq_one_letter_code
_entity_poly.pdbx_strand_id
1 'polypeptide(L)'
;MARFTLPRDIYHGKGCLEELKNLKGTKAVLVVGGGSMKRQGFLDKAINYLKEGGMEVQLIEGVEPDPSVETVMKGAKVMQEFQPDWIVAMGGGSPIDAAKAMWAFYEYPNTKFEDLITPFGFPELRQKAKFAAIPSTSGTATEVTAFSVITDYNTGIKYPLADFNITPDVAIVDPELVEGLPVKQVAYTGMDALTHAIEAYVSTLHCPYTDPLALQAIEMVLAYLPASYNKNMAAREQMHYAQCLAGMAFSNALLGIVHSMAHKTGAAFSTGHIPHGCANAIYLPYVIRYNAKNPAAAERYAEIARRMGLEGICQQALINSLCEKIDEFNVRLNIPKTLKDFGIQEVEFKEKVAKIAELAVGDACTGSNPRAIDPANMEKLLTCTYYGTEVDF
;
A
#
# COMPACT_ATOMS: atom_id res chain seq x y z
N MET A 1 19.68 10.25 -13.39
CA MET A 1 20.11 10.30 -11.97
C MET A 1 18.98 9.73 -11.16
N ALA A 2 19.21 8.71 -10.32
CA ALA A 2 18.17 8.12 -9.48
C ALA A 2 18.00 8.95 -8.19
N ARG A 3 16.77 9.05 -7.69
CA ARG A 3 16.42 9.74 -6.43
C ARG A 3 15.89 8.71 -5.44
N PHE A 4 16.27 8.83 -4.17
CA PHE A 4 15.71 8.09 -3.05
C PHE A 4 15.10 9.10 -2.07
N THR A 5 13.80 8.96 -1.77
CA THR A 5 13.05 9.95 -0.99
C THR A 5 12.30 9.25 0.14
N LEU A 6 12.38 9.83 1.33
CA LEU A 6 11.65 9.42 2.53
C LEU A 6 11.12 10.66 3.25
N PRO A 7 10.20 10.54 4.21
CA PRO A 7 9.90 11.60 5.16
C PRO A 7 11.17 12.10 5.85
N ARG A 8 11.20 13.40 6.18
CA ARG A 8 12.32 13.97 6.93
C ARG A 8 12.50 13.30 8.30
N ASP A 9 11.39 13.06 8.99
CA ASP A 9 11.37 12.45 10.31
C ASP A 9 10.36 11.30 10.36
N ILE A 10 10.77 10.18 10.96
CA ILE A 10 9.92 9.03 11.22
C ILE A 10 9.97 8.75 12.72
N TYR A 11 8.91 9.09 13.44
CA TYR A 11 8.73 8.75 14.83
C TYR A 11 8.10 7.38 14.95
N HIS A 12 8.62 6.53 15.82
CA HIS A 12 8.13 5.18 16.00
C HIS A 12 8.16 4.74 17.46
N GLY A 13 7.32 3.79 17.80
CA GLY A 13 7.19 3.26 19.15
C GLY A 13 5.88 3.65 19.81
N LYS A 14 5.51 2.89 20.85
CA LYS A 14 4.24 3.10 21.57
C LYS A 14 4.17 4.49 22.18
N GLY A 15 3.05 5.16 21.94
CA GLY A 15 2.78 6.51 22.43
C GLY A 15 3.42 7.62 21.61
N CYS A 16 4.14 7.31 20.51
CA CYS A 16 4.77 8.35 19.69
C CYS A 16 3.75 9.28 18.98
N LEU A 17 2.46 8.97 19.01
CA LEU A 17 1.40 9.90 18.61
C LEU A 17 1.52 11.25 19.36
N GLU A 18 2.12 11.26 20.56
CA GLU A 18 2.37 12.46 21.35
C GLU A 18 3.28 13.47 20.65
N GLU A 19 4.10 13.04 19.67
CA GLU A 19 4.95 13.94 18.86
C GLU A 19 4.15 15.01 18.11
N LEU A 20 2.84 14.84 17.94
CA LEU A 20 1.96 15.89 17.43
C LEU A 20 2.05 17.22 18.22
N LYS A 21 2.37 17.17 19.52
CA LYS A 21 2.60 18.36 20.35
C LYS A 21 3.84 19.17 19.93
N ASN A 22 4.79 18.51 19.28
CA ASN A 22 6.08 19.08 18.92
C ASN A 22 6.09 19.71 17.53
N LEU A 23 5.03 19.49 16.73
CA LEU A 23 4.86 20.14 15.45
C LEU A 23 4.75 21.65 15.64
N LYS A 24 5.49 22.43 14.82
CA LYS A 24 5.50 23.90 14.92
C LYS A 24 4.62 24.49 13.83
N GLY A 25 3.49 25.02 14.25
CA GLY A 25 2.49 25.63 13.39
C GLY A 25 1.41 26.34 14.20
N THR A 26 0.40 26.87 13.53
CA THR A 26 -0.71 27.62 14.13
C THR A 26 -2.07 26.98 13.85
N LYS A 27 -2.22 26.30 12.70
CA LYS A 27 -3.46 25.67 12.26
C LYS A 27 -3.20 24.30 11.66
N ALA A 28 -3.86 23.29 12.18
CA ALA A 28 -3.80 21.93 11.64
C ALA A 28 -5.18 21.51 11.12
N VAL A 29 -5.23 20.96 9.91
CA VAL A 29 -6.37 20.16 9.48
C VAL A 29 -6.09 18.69 9.79
N LEU A 30 -7.04 18.00 10.44
CA LEU A 30 -6.93 16.57 10.73
C LEU A 30 -7.89 15.79 9.85
N VAL A 31 -7.36 14.94 8.96
CA VAL A 31 -8.13 14.13 8.00
C VAL A 31 -8.23 12.70 8.51
N VAL A 32 -9.45 12.17 8.62
CA VAL A 32 -9.70 10.80 9.11
C VAL A 32 -10.80 10.10 8.30
N GLY A 33 -10.77 8.76 8.33
CA GLY A 33 -11.74 7.92 7.63
C GLY A 33 -12.96 7.55 8.50
N GLY A 34 -13.48 6.35 8.32
CA GLY A 34 -14.78 5.83 8.80
C GLY A 34 -14.95 5.58 10.31
N GLY A 35 -14.31 6.32 11.20
CA GLY A 35 -14.64 6.35 12.62
C GLY A 35 -13.93 5.33 13.52
N SER A 36 -13.01 4.51 13.01
CA SER A 36 -12.23 3.58 13.85
C SER A 36 -11.36 4.32 14.85
N MET A 37 -10.69 5.38 14.43
CA MET A 37 -9.83 6.21 15.29
C MET A 37 -10.64 6.92 16.39
N LYS A 38 -11.86 7.34 16.08
CA LYS A 38 -12.78 7.94 17.06
C LYS A 38 -13.23 6.91 18.10
N ARG A 39 -13.68 5.74 17.65
CA ARG A 39 -14.12 4.66 18.57
C ARG A 39 -13.03 4.15 19.49
N GLN A 40 -11.78 4.20 19.07
CA GLN A 40 -10.62 3.79 19.87
C GLN A 40 -10.00 4.94 20.69
N GLY A 41 -10.54 6.16 20.59
CA GLY A 41 -10.09 7.33 21.35
C GLY A 41 -8.84 8.02 20.79
N PHE A 42 -8.27 7.54 19.68
CA PHE A 42 -7.07 8.13 19.08
C PHE A 42 -7.35 9.47 18.39
N LEU A 43 -8.56 9.66 17.85
CA LEU A 43 -8.95 10.93 17.27
C LEU A 43 -8.91 12.06 18.30
N ASP A 44 -9.51 11.83 19.47
CA ASP A 44 -9.53 12.83 20.56
C ASP A 44 -8.13 13.11 21.11
N LYS A 45 -7.30 12.06 21.24
CA LYS A 45 -5.88 12.21 21.62
C LYS A 45 -5.13 13.08 20.61
N ALA A 46 -5.26 12.82 19.32
CA ALA A 46 -4.58 13.60 18.27
C ALA A 46 -5.02 15.07 18.29
N ILE A 47 -6.32 15.34 18.40
CA ILE A 47 -6.85 16.71 18.51
C ILE A 47 -6.27 17.42 19.75
N ASN A 48 -6.24 16.74 20.90
CA ASN A 48 -5.71 17.32 22.14
C ASN A 48 -4.22 17.61 22.02
N TYR A 49 -3.42 16.71 21.47
CA TYR A 49 -1.98 16.90 21.27
C TYR A 49 -1.67 18.09 20.34
N LEU A 50 -2.40 18.23 19.23
CA LEU A 50 -2.26 19.40 18.36
C LEU A 50 -2.62 20.71 19.07
N LYS A 51 -3.69 20.72 19.88
CA LYS A 51 -4.08 21.89 20.70
C LYS A 51 -3.06 22.20 21.81
N GLU A 52 -2.52 21.19 22.46
CA GLU A 52 -1.44 21.35 23.44
C GLU A 52 -0.16 21.91 22.78
N GLY A 53 0.08 21.57 21.50
CA GLY A 53 1.12 22.18 20.66
C GLY A 53 0.84 23.62 20.22
N GLY A 54 -0.32 24.18 20.59
CA GLY A 54 -0.72 25.55 20.30
C GLY A 54 -1.45 25.75 18.99
N MET A 55 -1.93 24.68 18.33
CA MET A 55 -2.62 24.76 17.05
C MET A 55 -4.16 24.84 17.19
N GLU A 56 -4.79 25.64 16.35
CA GLU A 56 -6.22 25.50 16.05
C GLU A 56 -6.40 24.26 15.16
N VAL A 57 -7.46 23.46 15.42
CA VAL A 57 -7.68 22.18 14.70
C VAL A 57 -9.02 22.19 14.00
N GLN A 58 -9.00 21.99 12.68
CA GLN A 58 -10.17 21.72 11.86
C GLN A 58 -10.20 20.23 11.47
N LEU A 59 -11.36 19.59 11.61
CA LEU A 59 -11.52 18.17 11.31
C LEU A 59 -12.16 17.96 9.93
N ILE A 60 -11.64 17.00 9.16
CA ILE A 60 -12.26 16.43 7.95
C ILE A 60 -12.46 14.93 8.23
N GLU A 61 -13.74 14.55 8.41
CA GLU A 61 -14.12 13.16 8.74
C GLU A 61 -14.78 12.46 7.55
N GLY A 62 -14.82 11.15 7.63
CA GLY A 62 -15.66 10.32 6.75
C GLY A 62 -15.06 10.05 5.37
N VAL A 63 -13.73 10.12 5.23
CA VAL A 63 -13.10 9.64 4.00
C VAL A 63 -13.43 8.17 3.84
N GLU A 64 -14.10 7.84 2.75
CA GLU A 64 -14.51 6.48 2.40
C GLU A 64 -13.32 5.59 2.00
N PRO A 65 -13.45 4.26 2.10
CA PRO A 65 -12.54 3.35 1.41
C PRO A 65 -12.53 3.63 -0.10
N ASP A 66 -11.35 3.55 -0.72
CA ASP A 66 -11.16 3.94 -2.13
C ASP A 66 -11.64 5.38 -2.41
N PRO A 67 -10.97 6.41 -1.84
CA PRO A 67 -11.47 7.76 -1.79
C PRO A 67 -11.74 8.35 -3.18
N SER A 68 -12.86 9.05 -3.30
CA SER A 68 -13.30 9.66 -4.55
C SER A 68 -12.61 11.00 -4.84
N VAL A 69 -12.61 11.38 -6.12
CA VAL A 69 -12.21 12.73 -6.55
C VAL A 69 -13.08 13.78 -5.85
N GLU A 70 -14.39 13.52 -5.69
CA GLU A 70 -15.33 14.40 -5.02
C GLU A 70 -14.97 14.64 -3.55
N THR A 71 -14.59 13.59 -2.83
CA THR A 71 -14.11 13.70 -1.43
C THR A 71 -12.83 14.53 -1.35
N VAL A 72 -11.91 14.32 -2.27
CA VAL A 72 -10.69 15.13 -2.37
C VAL A 72 -10.98 16.60 -2.59
N MET A 73 -11.82 16.93 -3.56
CA MET A 73 -12.19 18.32 -3.87
C MET A 73 -12.93 19.00 -2.71
N LYS A 74 -13.82 18.26 -2.03
CA LYS A 74 -14.54 18.77 -0.84
C LYS A 74 -13.56 19.06 0.31
N GLY A 75 -12.63 18.17 0.57
CA GLY A 75 -11.61 18.36 1.62
C GLY A 75 -10.66 19.52 1.30
N ALA A 76 -10.22 19.64 0.05
CA ALA A 76 -9.38 20.75 -0.38
C ALA A 76 -10.08 22.11 -0.18
N LYS A 77 -11.40 22.19 -0.43
CA LYS A 77 -12.18 23.42 -0.18
C LYS A 77 -12.18 23.79 1.31
N VAL A 78 -12.36 22.83 2.21
CA VAL A 78 -12.27 23.06 3.65
C VAL A 78 -10.89 23.61 4.02
N MET A 79 -9.80 23.04 3.45
CA MET A 79 -8.44 23.53 3.68
C MET A 79 -8.25 24.96 3.14
N GLN A 80 -8.82 25.29 1.98
CA GLN A 80 -8.77 26.66 1.40
C GLN A 80 -9.47 27.69 2.30
N GLU A 81 -10.57 27.33 2.93
CA GLU A 81 -11.31 28.20 3.86
C GLU A 81 -10.58 28.34 5.21
N PHE A 82 -10.05 27.25 5.76
CA PHE A 82 -9.39 27.23 7.07
C PHE A 82 -7.94 27.72 7.03
N GLN A 83 -7.23 27.56 5.92
CA GLN A 83 -5.81 27.92 5.71
C GLN A 83 -4.86 27.26 6.71
N PRO A 84 -4.77 25.91 6.78
CA PRO A 84 -3.85 25.22 7.66
C PRO A 84 -2.40 25.39 7.22
N ASP A 85 -1.47 25.39 8.20
CA ASP A 85 -0.03 25.25 7.98
C ASP A 85 0.47 23.81 8.24
N TRP A 86 -0.42 22.94 8.73
CA TRP A 86 -0.22 21.50 8.82
C TRP A 86 -1.44 20.72 8.33
N ILE A 87 -1.18 19.72 7.49
CA ILE A 87 -2.14 18.68 7.13
C ILE A 87 -1.72 17.42 7.88
N VAL A 88 -2.56 16.95 8.80
CA VAL A 88 -2.37 15.73 9.56
C VAL A 88 -3.37 14.70 9.07
N ALA A 89 -2.93 13.57 8.59
CA ALA A 89 -3.81 12.50 8.12
C ALA A 89 -3.62 11.25 8.98
N MET A 90 -4.72 10.70 9.53
CA MET A 90 -4.67 9.56 10.43
C MET A 90 -5.68 8.49 10.02
N GLY A 91 -5.18 7.27 9.81
CA GLY A 91 -6.02 6.14 9.45
C GLY A 91 -5.28 5.08 8.63
N GLY A 92 -6.02 4.27 7.88
CA GLY A 92 -5.46 3.40 6.85
C GLY A 92 -5.00 4.19 5.61
N GLY A 93 -4.78 3.51 4.49
CA GLY A 93 -4.36 4.16 3.24
C GLY A 93 -5.31 5.27 2.80
N SER A 94 -6.63 5.02 2.79
CA SER A 94 -7.62 5.92 2.20
C SER A 94 -7.61 7.36 2.73
N PRO A 95 -7.66 7.64 4.05
CA PRO A 95 -7.63 9.03 4.52
C PRO A 95 -6.29 9.71 4.28
N ILE A 96 -5.17 8.98 4.29
CA ILE A 96 -3.85 9.54 4.02
C ILE A 96 -3.71 9.85 2.54
N ASP A 97 -4.15 8.96 1.65
CA ASP A 97 -4.15 9.16 0.20
C ASP A 97 -5.04 10.35 -0.19
N ALA A 98 -6.27 10.40 0.33
CA ALA A 98 -7.16 11.54 0.11
C ALA A 98 -6.51 12.86 0.55
N ALA A 99 -5.89 12.89 1.74
CA ALA A 99 -5.25 14.09 2.26
C ALA A 99 -4.05 14.54 1.42
N LYS A 100 -3.25 13.61 0.87
CA LYS A 100 -2.17 13.92 -0.07
C LYS A 100 -2.68 14.58 -1.35
N ALA A 101 -3.78 14.06 -1.90
CA ALA A 101 -4.40 14.66 -3.07
C ALA A 101 -5.05 16.02 -2.73
N MET A 102 -5.74 16.13 -1.58
CA MET A 102 -6.30 17.41 -1.08
C MET A 102 -5.21 18.48 -0.97
N TRP A 103 -4.00 18.11 -0.54
CA TRP A 103 -2.86 19.00 -0.38
C TRP A 103 -2.52 19.75 -1.67
N ALA A 104 -2.48 19.05 -2.81
CA ALA A 104 -2.22 19.66 -4.11
C ALA A 104 -3.28 20.73 -4.46
N PHE A 105 -4.56 20.39 -4.32
CA PHE A 105 -5.67 21.33 -4.62
C PHE A 105 -5.79 22.47 -3.60
N TYR A 106 -5.34 22.26 -2.36
CA TYR A 106 -5.25 23.30 -1.34
C TYR A 106 -4.20 24.36 -1.71
N GLU A 107 -3.00 23.91 -2.10
CA GLU A 107 -1.93 24.84 -2.46
C GLU A 107 -2.12 25.45 -3.83
N TYR A 108 -2.69 24.70 -4.78
CA TYR A 108 -2.89 25.09 -6.17
C TYR A 108 -4.36 24.88 -6.61
N PRO A 109 -5.27 25.78 -6.24
CA PRO A 109 -6.72 25.60 -6.48
C PRO A 109 -7.14 25.48 -7.94
N ASN A 110 -6.31 25.94 -8.88
CA ASN A 110 -6.58 25.89 -10.32
C ASN A 110 -6.07 24.60 -11.00
N THR A 111 -5.39 23.71 -10.26
CA THR A 111 -4.94 22.40 -10.78
C THR A 111 -6.15 21.53 -11.10
N LYS A 112 -6.11 20.81 -12.20
CA LYS A 112 -7.12 19.81 -12.55
C LYS A 112 -6.67 18.43 -12.08
N PHE A 113 -7.63 17.54 -11.84
CA PHE A 113 -7.31 16.17 -11.43
C PHE A 113 -6.49 15.42 -12.50
N GLU A 114 -6.80 15.67 -13.76
CA GLU A 114 -6.09 15.10 -14.92
C GLU A 114 -4.60 15.48 -14.96
N ASP A 115 -4.23 16.65 -14.43
CA ASP A 115 -2.82 17.07 -14.35
C ASP A 115 -2.03 16.20 -13.35
N LEU A 116 -2.70 15.74 -12.28
CA LEU A 116 -2.08 14.93 -11.22
C LEU A 116 -1.97 13.44 -11.58
N ILE A 117 -2.73 12.97 -12.59
CA ILE A 117 -2.67 11.57 -13.06
C ILE A 117 -1.34 11.29 -13.75
N THR A 118 -0.74 12.29 -14.37
CA THR A 118 0.57 12.15 -15.01
C THR A 118 1.63 11.92 -13.94
N PRO A 119 2.40 10.82 -13.98
CA PRO A 119 3.46 10.57 -13.01
C PRO A 119 4.45 11.75 -12.95
N PHE A 120 4.77 12.18 -11.73
CA PHE A 120 5.63 13.33 -11.45
C PHE A 120 5.10 14.66 -12.00
N GLY A 121 3.77 14.79 -12.10
CA GLY A 121 3.07 15.98 -12.56
C GLY A 121 2.58 16.91 -11.45
N PHE A 122 2.85 16.59 -10.18
CA PHE A 122 2.47 17.46 -9.07
C PHE A 122 3.29 18.76 -9.06
N PRO A 123 2.67 19.89 -8.73
CA PRO A 123 3.41 21.12 -8.47
C PRO A 123 4.28 20.96 -7.22
N GLU A 124 5.22 21.88 -7.03
CA GLU A 124 6.06 21.90 -5.83
C GLU A 124 5.21 22.26 -4.60
N LEU A 125 5.00 21.30 -3.71
CA LEU A 125 4.21 21.44 -2.48
C LEU A 125 5.04 22.08 -1.34
N ARG A 126 4.42 22.30 -0.20
CA ARG A 126 4.99 22.94 1.01
C ARG A 126 5.08 24.46 0.92
N GLN A 127 4.27 25.05 0.03
CA GLN A 127 4.14 26.53 -0.06
C GLN A 127 3.27 27.08 1.07
N LYS A 128 2.26 26.31 1.50
CA LYS A 128 1.31 26.71 2.55
C LYS A 128 1.33 25.79 3.76
N ALA A 129 1.46 24.48 3.55
CA ALA A 129 1.37 23.50 4.61
C ALA A 129 2.43 22.40 4.50
N LYS A 130 2.79 21.83 5.66
CA LYS A 130 3.53 20.59 5.79
C LYS A 130 2.57 19.42 6.00
N PHE A 131 3.06 18.18 5.85
CA PHE A 131 2.24 16.99 5.93
C PHE A 131 2.76 16.01 7.00
N ALA A 132 1.89 15.58 7.91
CA ALA A 132 2.15 14.52 8.86
C ALA A 132 1.19 13.35 8.61
N ALA A 133 1.71 12.12 8.51
CA ALA A 133 0.94 10.92 8.27
C ALA A 133 1.04 9.93 9.44
N ILE A 134 -0.09 9.38 9.85
CA ILE A 134 -0.24 8.51 11.02
C ILE A 134 -1.02 7.25 10.59
N PRO A 135 -0.33 6.13 10.30
CA PRO A 135 -0.99 4.92 9.84
C PRO A 135 -1.69 4.19 10.99
N SER A 136 -2.88 3.67 10.73
CA SER A 136 -3.62 2.77 11.62
C SER A 136 -3.84 1.37 11.04
N THR A 137 -3.10 1.03 9.98
CA THR A 137 -3.03 -0.30 9.37
C THR A 137 -1.57 -0.68 9.15
N SER A 138 -1.27 -1.97 9.10
CA SER A 138 0.09 -2.46 8.86
C SER A 138 0.19 -3.10 7.47
N GLY A 139 0.08 -2.28 6.41
CA GLY A 139 0.07 -2.77 5.02
C GLY A 139 0.49 -1.73 4.00
N THR A 140 -0.30 -0.69 3.81
CA THR A 140 -0.17 0.27 2.69
C THR A 140 1.08 1.14 2.75
N ALA A 141 1.61 1.38 3.95
CA ALA A 141 2.78 2.23 4.18
C ALA A 141 2.68 3.64 3.58
N THR A 142 1.46 4.15 3.38
CA THR A 142 1.26 5.44 2.71
C THR A 142 1.88 6.61 3.49
N GLU A 143 2.18 6.43 4.79
CA GLU A 143 2.88 7.41 5.62
C GLU A 143 4.33 7.69 5.18
N VAL A 144 4.94 6.82 4.38
CA VAL A 144 6.31 7.00 3.89
C VAL A 144 6.42 7.01 2.36
N THR A 145 5.30 6.94 1.65
CA THR A 145 5.32 6.76 0.20
C THR A 145 5.04 8.05 -0.58
N ALA A 146 5.55 8.06 -1.81
CA ALA A 146 5.33 9.08 -2.83
C ALA A 146 4.07 8.78 -3.69
N PHE A 147 3.07 8.08 -3.12
CA PHE A 147 1.86 7.63 -3.81
C PHE A 147 0.59 8.05 -3.08
N SER A 148 -0.48 8.20 -3.87
CA SER A 148 -1.86 8.41 -3.41
C SER A 148 -2.79 7.76 -4.42
N VAL A 149 -3.68 6.88 -3.98
CA VAL A 149 -4.63 6.19 -4.89
C VAL A 149 -6.01 6.80 -4.74
N ILE A 150 -6.51 7.41 -5.82
CA ILE A 150 -7.82 8.09 -5.86
C ILE A 150 -8.70 7.44 -6.93
N THR A 151 -9.96 7.24 -6.60
CA THR A 151 -10.94 6.62 -7.50
C THR A 151 -11.81 7.70 -8.17
N ASP A 152 -11.85 7.68 -9.49
CA ASP A 152 -12.87 8.38 -10.24
C ASP A 152 -14.06 7.44 -10.45
N TYR A 153 -15.14 7.66 -9.70
CA TYR A 153 -16.34 6.82 -9.80
C TYR A 153 -17.16 7.08 -11.07
N ASN A 154 -16.91 8.18 -11.78
CA ASN A 154 -17.56 8.42 -13.07
C ASN A 154 -16.99 7.49 -14.16
N THR A 155 -15.70 7.21 -14.10
CA THR A 155 -15.01 6.31 -15.02
C THR A 155 -14.83 4.90 -14.47
N GLY A 156 -14.98 4.71 -13.15
CA GLY A 156 -14.71 3.48 -12.44
C GLY A 156 -13.20 3.15 -12.35
N ILE A 157 -12.33 4.13 -12.57
CA ILE A 157 -10.88 3.93 -12.63
C ILE A 157 -10.22 4.40 -11.33
N LYS A 158 -9.33 3.56 -10.79
CA LYS A 158 -8.40 3.93 -9.72
C LYS A 158 -7.12 4.48 -10.32
N TYR A 159 -6.80 5.70 -9.95
CA TYR A 159 -5.60 6.41 -10.41
C TYR A 159 -4.53 6.41 -9.31
N PRO A 160 -3.40 5.73 -9.51
CA PRO A 160 -2.23 5.86 -8.64
C PRO A 160 -1.51 7.18 -9.00
N LEU A 161 -1.75 8.20 -8.20
CA LEU A 161 -1.01 9.47 -8.29
C LEU A 161 0.38 9.26 -7.71
N ALA A 162 1.42 9.58 -8.47
CA ALA A 162 2.81 9.31 -8.10
C ALA A 162 3.67 10.57 -8.24
N ASP A 163 4.18 11.09 -7.13
CA ASP A 163 5.14 12.19 -7.12
C ASP A 163 5.91 12.24 -5.78
N PHE A 164 7.20 12.51 -5.84
CA PHE A 164 8.01 12.69 -4.62
C PHE A 164 7.54 13.88 -3.76
N ASN A 165 6.86 14.86 -4.34
CA ASN A 165 6.33 16.02 -3.63
C ASN A 165 5.26 15.64 -2.59
N ILE A 166 4.51 14.55 -2.80
CA ILE A 166 3.49 14.07 -1.85
C ILE A 166 4.02 13.11 -0.77
N THR A 167 5.33 12.84 -0.74
CA THR A 167 5.93 12.14 0.40
C THR A 167 5.72 13.00 1.66
N PRO A 168 5.18 12.47 2.76
CA PRO A 168 4.98 13.23 4.00
C PRO A 168 6.26 13.84 4.54
N ASP A 169 6.16 14.94 5.29
CA ASP A 169 7.30 15.52 6.02
C ASP A 169 7.61 14.73 7.28
N VAL A 170 6.54 14.25 7.94
CA VAL A 170 6.60 13.49 9.19
C VAL A 170 5.73 12.25 9.07
N ALA A 171 6.28 11.10 9.46
CA ALA A 171 5.53 9.88 9.70
C ALA A 171 5.52 9.55 11.19
N ILE A 172 4.35 9.21 11.75
CA ILE A 172 4.20 8.80 13.16
C ILE A 172 3.67 7.38 13.19
N VAL A 173 4.56 6.42 13.42
CA VAL A 173 4.32 4.98 13.35
C VAL A 173 4.10 4.44 14.76
N ASP A 174 2.90 4.69 15.31
CA ASP A 174 2.54 4.30 16.66
C ASP A 174 1.80 2.95 16.68
N PRO A 175 2.43 1.89 17.24
CA PRO A 175 1.82 0.55 17.27
C PRO A 175 0.49 0.46 18.05
N GLU A 176 0.21 1.40 18.94
CA GLU A 176 -1.07 1.40 19.68
C GLU A 176 -2.27 1.54 18.72
N LEU A 177 -2.11 2.27 17.59
CA LEU A 177 -3.18 2.49 16.62
C LEU A 177 -3.61 1.22 15.88
N VAL A 178 -2.77 0.19 15.87
CA VAL A 178 -3.04 -1.08 15.17
C VAL A 178 -3.41 -2.23 16.11
N GLU A 179 -3.39 -2.02 17.43
CA GLU A 179 -3.74 -3.06 18.41
C GLU A 179 -5.19 -3.57 18.22
N GLY A 180 -6.12 -2.67 17.89
CA GLY A 180 -7.53 -2.95 17.68
C GLY A 180 -7.90 -3.44 16.27
N LEU A 181 -6.95 -3.70 15.38
CA LEU A 181 -7.25 -4.15 14.01
C LEU A 181 -7.98 -5.49 13.99
N PRO A 182 -9.09 -5.62 13.22
CA PRO A 182 -9.75 -6.89 12.96
C PRO A 182 -8.78 -7.91 12.35
N VAL A 183 -8.87 -9.15 12.77
CA VAL A 183 -7.98 -10.25 12.38
C VAL A 183 -7.89 -10.40 10.85
N LYS A 184 -9.02 -10.27 10.16
CA LYS A 184 -9.10 -10.32 8.70
C LYS A 184 -8.29 -9.21 8.03
N GLN A 185 -8.31 -8.01 8.61
CA GLN A 185 -7.49 -6.89 8.11
C GLN A 185 -6.01 -7.12 8.39
N VAL A 186 -5.65 -7.67 9.55
CA VAL A 186 -4.25 -8.04 9.85
C VAL A 186 -3.69 -9.01 8.81
N ALA A 187 -4.50 -10.01 8.40
CA ALA A 187 -4.11 -10.95 7.36
C ALA A 187 -3.86 -10.25 6.02
N TYR A 188 -4.82 -9.49 5.56
CA TYR A 188 -4.76 -8.85 4.25
C TYR A 188 -3.67 -7.77 4.18
N THR A 189 -3.60 -6.90 5.17
CA THR A 189 -2.58 -5.84 5.18
C THR A 189 -1.18 -6.39 5.39
N GLY A 190 -1.02 -7.47 6.17
CA GLY A 190 0.27 -8.12 6.34
C GLY A 190 0.78 -8.80 5.07
N MET A 191 -0.09 -9.45 4.31
CA MET A 191 0.25 -10.03 3.00
C MET A 191 0.49 -8.95 1.93
N ASP A 192 -0.18 -7.82 2.03
CA ASP A 192 0.08 -6.63 1.23
C ASP A 192 1.51 -6.11 1.46
N ALA A 193 1.90 -5.95 2.73
CA ALA A 193 3.27 -5.56 3.09
C ALA A 193 4.33 -6.56 2.58
N LEU A 194 4.04 -7.86 2.64
CA LEU A 194 4.93 -8.88 2.07
C LEU A 194 5.07 -8.72 0.55
N THR A 195 3.96 -8.50 -0.12
CA THR A 195 3.93 -8.30 -1.58
C THR A 195 4.69 -7.04 -1.98
N HIS A 196 4.48 -5.93 -1.29
CA HIS A 196 5.24 -4.69 -1.47
C HIS A 196 6.74 -4.93 -1.39
N ALA A 197 7.19 -5.62 -0.34
CA ALA A 197 8.61 -5.86 -0.13
C ALA A 197 9.21 -6.82 -1.18
N ILE A 198 8.50 -7.89 -1.55
CA ILE A 198 8.97 -8.83 -2.58
C ILE A 198 9.03 -8.16 -3.94
N GLU A 199 7.98 -7.43 -4.35
CA GLU A 199 7.98 -6.73 -5.64
C GLU A 199 9.04 -5.63 -5.69
N ALA A 200 9.20 -4.85 -4.63
CA ALA A 200 10.27 -3.85 -4.56
C ALA A 200 11.67 -4.48 -4.69
N TYR A 201 11.87 -5.63 -4.06
CA TYR A 201 13.16 -6.34 -4.13
C TYR A 201 13.49 -6.84 -5.52
N VAL A 202 12.52 -7.36 -6.28
CA VAL A 202 12.72 -7.89 -7.64
C VAL A 202 12.50 -6.87 -8.75
N SER A 203 12.06 -5.66 -8.42
CA SER A 203 11.81 -4.56 -9.37
C SER A 203 13.04 -4.25 -10.23
N THR A 204 12.82 -3.85 -11.47
CA THR A 204 13.90 -3.35 -12.36
C THR A 204 14.53 -2.05 -11.85
N LEU A 205 13.87 -1.35 -10.92
CA LEU A 205 14.32 -0.10 -10.32
C LEU A 205 14.92 -0.28 -8.92
N HIS A 206 15.12 -1.53 -8.47
CA HIS A 206 15.77 -1.81 -7.19
C HIS A 206 17.17 -1.18 -7.12
N CYS A 207 17.65 -0.89 -5.92
CA CYS A 207 18.95 -0.29 -5.72
C CYS A 207 19.52 -0.65 -4.34
N PRO A 208 20.83 -0.37 -4.08
CA PRO A 208 21.45 -0.65 -2.78
C PRO A 208 20.76 -0.01 -1.56
N TYR A 209 19.94 1.00 -1.74
CA TYR A 209 19.17 1.65 -0.67
C TYR A 209 17.84 0.95 -0.43
N THR A 210 17.19 0.42 -1.46
CA THR A 210 15.89 -0.25 -1.35
C THR A 210 16.01 -1.72 -0.97
N ASP A 211 17.05 -2.41 -1.43
CA ASP A 211 17.25 -3.84 -1.21
C ASP A 211 17.32 -4.26 0.27
N PRO A 212 18.10 -3.60 1.14
CA PRO A 212 18.14 -3.94 2.55
C PRO A 212 16.80 -3.74 3.25
N LEU A 213 16.06 -2.67 2.89
CA LEU A 213 14.75 -2.37 3.47
C LEU A 213 13.72 -3.43 3.09
N ALA A 214 13.69 -3.80 1.80
CA ALA A 214 12.80 -4.84 1.29
C ALA A 214 13.07 -6.19 1.94
N LEU A 215 14.34 -6.62 2.00
CA LEU A 215 14.72 -7.89 2.62
C LEU A 215 14.39 -7.92 4.11
N GLN A 216 14.68 -6.84 4.85
CA GLN A 216 14.34 -6.76 6.27
C GLN A 216 12.82 -6.83 6.48
N ALA A 217 12.03 -6.16 5.63
CA ALA A 217 10.58 -6.22 5.68
C ALA A 217 10.06 -7.65 5.43
N ILE A 218 10.59 -8.36 4.42
CA ILE A 218 10.22 -9.76 4.14
C ILE A 218 10.50 -10.64 5.35
N GLU A 219 11.70 -10.57 5.93
CA GLU A 219 12.10 -11.35 7.11
C GLU A 219 11.15 -11.09 8.29
N MET A 220 10.85 -9.81 8.57
CA MET A 220 9.96 -9.43 9.66
C MET A 220 8.52 -9.89 9.43
N VAL A 221 7.96 -9.73 8.23
CA VAL A 221 6.60 -10.17 7.93
C VAL A 221 6.48 -11.68 8.12
N LEU A 222 7.41 -12.46 7.57
CA LEU A 222 7.38 -13.91 7.67
C LEU A 222 7.58 -14.41 9.12
N ALA A 223 8.35 -13.69 9.93
CA ALA A 223 8.55 -14.01 11.33
C ALA A 223 7.33 -13.65 12.21
N TYR A 224 6.69 -12.51 11.97
CA TYR A 224 5.74 -11.94 12.93
C TYR A 224 4.28 -11.99 12.51
N LEU A 225 3.95 -12.09 11.20
CA LEU A 225 2.56 -12.03 10.74
C LEU A 225 1.67 -13.12 11.36
N PRO A 226 2.08 -14.41 11.46
CA PRO A 226 1.23 -15.43 12.08
C PRO A 226 0.92 -15.15 13.55
N ALA A 227 1.89 -14.67 14.31
CA ALA A 227 1.70 -14.31 15.71
C ALA A 227 0.84 -13.04 15.86
N SER A 228 1.03 -12.05 15.00
CA SER A 228 0.21 -10.83 14.93
C SER A 228 -1.26 -11.16 14.60
N TYR A 229 -1.49 -12.07 13.65
CA TYR A 229 -2.82 -12.59 13.32
C TYR A 229 -3.50 -13.23 14.52
N ASN A 230 -2.74 -13.97 15.33
CA ASN A 230 -3.19 -14.58 16.58
C ASN A 230 -3.20 -13.61 17.78
N LYS A 231 -3.25 -12.31 17.53
CA LYS A 231 -3.36 -11.23 18.54
C LYS A 231 -2.19 -11.12 19.50
N ASN A 232 -0.99 -11.52 19.11
CA ASN A 232 0.23 -11.19 19.84
C ASN A 232 0.60 -9.72 19.56
N MET A 233 0.48 -8.85 20.57
CA MET A 233 0.66 -7.41 20.40
C MET A 233 2.13 -7.03 20.14
N ALA A 234 3.10 -7.75 20.69
CA ALA A 234 4.50 -7.53 20.36
C ALA A 234 4.81 -7.85 18.89
N ALA A 235 4.23 -8.94 18.37
CA ALA A 235 4.34 -9.25 16.95
C ALA A 235 3.57 -8.23 16.07
N ARG A 236 2.45 -7.69 16.55
CA ARG A 236 1.71 -6.65 15.85
C ARG A 236 2.50 -5.34 15.72
N GLU A 237 3.22 -4.96 16.76
CA GLU A 237 4.17 -3.87 16.73
C GLU A 237 5.26 -4.10 15.66
N GLN A 238 5.87 -5.28 15.63
CA GLN A 238 6.88 -5.62 14.60
C GLN A 238 6.31 -5.58 13.18
N MET A 239 5.07 -6.01 12.99
CA MET A 239 4.36 -5.90 11.71
C MET A 239 4.13 -4.44 11.30
N HIS A 240 3.90 -3.55 12.25
CA HIS A 240 3.74 -2.12 11.98
C HIS A 240 5.04 -1.47 11.49
N TYR A 241 6.18 -1.92 12.00
CA TYR A 241 7.49 -1.50 11.52
C TYR A 241 7.83 -2.16 10.17
N ALA A 242 7.52 -3.44 9.99
CA ALA A 242 7.79 -4.17 8.76
C ALA A 242 7.10 -3.53 7.54
N GLN A 243 5.82 -3.13 7.68
CA GLN A 243 5.11 -2.47 6.60
C GLN A 243 5.73 -1.10 6.24
N CYS A 244 6.19 -0.34 7.24
CA CYS A 244 6.86 0.93 7.02
C CYS A 244 8.17 0.73 6.23
N LEU A 245 8.98 -0.28 6.57
CA LEU A 245 10.19 -0.65 5.81
C LEU A 245 9.86 -1.07 4.38
N ALA A 246 8.80 -1.88 4.18
CA ALA A 246 8.32 -2.23 2.84
C ALA A 246 7.94 -0.99 2.03
N GLY A 247 7.28 -0.02 2.67
CA GLY A 247 6.91 1.27 2.09
C GLY A 247 8.10 2.10 1.63
N MET A 248 9.12 2.21 2.48
CA MET A 248 10.37 2.89 2.15
C MET A 248 11.03 2.27 0.93
N ALA A 249 10.98 0.93 0.80
CA ALA A 249 11.54 0.22 -0.33
C ALA A 249 10.72 0.48 -1.61
N PHE A 250 9.42 0.14 -1.62
CA PHE A 250 8.63 0.22 -2.84
C PHE A 250 8.33 1.63 -3.32
N SER A 251 8.28 2.61 -2.42
CA SER A 251 8.14 4.02 -2.83
C SER A 251 9.26 4.49 -3.75
N ASN A 252 10.43 3.85 -3.68
CA ASN A 252 11.61 4.19 -4.45
C ASN A 252 11.97 3.17 -5.54
N ALA A 253 11.62 1.89 -5.35
CA ALA A 253 11.87 0.82 -6.32
C ALA A 253 10.65 0.54 -7.23
N LEU A 254 9.48 1.10 -6.90
CA LEU A 254 8.19 0.76 -7.49
C LEU A 254 7.79 -0.72 -7.25
N LEU A 255 6.71 -1.13 -7.89
CA LEU A 255 6.07 -2.43 -7.70
C LEU A 255 6.12 -3.27 -8.99
N GLY A 256 5.26 -4.27 -9.10
CA GLY A 256 5.20 -5.18 -10.23
C GLY A 256 3.76 -5.57 -10.58
N ILE A 257 3.64 -6.68 -11.29
CA ILE A 257 2.36 -7.12 -11.86
C ILE A 257 1.40 -7.75 -10.84
N VAL A 258 1.84 -8.10 -9.64
CA VAL A 258 0.89 -8.49 -8.56
C VAL A 258 -0.03 -7.32 -8.27
N HIS A 259 0.54 -6.15 -8.04
CA HIS A 259 -0.22 -4.92 -7.79
C HIS A 259 -1.04 -4.50 -9.02
N SER A 260 -0.48 -4.59 -10.22
CA SER A 260 -1.21 -4.29 -11.46
C SER A 260 -2.48 -5.14 -11.60
N MET A 261 -2.39 -6.44 -11.33
CA MET A 261 -3.54 -7.36 -11.32
C MET A 261 -4.55 -6.97 -10.22
N ALA A 262 -4.08 -6.71 -9.01
CA ALA A 262 -4.94 -6.37 -7.86
C ALA A 262 -5.70 -5.05 -8.07
N HIS A 263 -5.07 -4.03 -8.64
CA HIS A 263 -5.71 -2.76 -8.97
C HIS A 263 -6.90 -2.94 -9.94
N LYS A 264 -6.81 -3.87 -10.87
CA LYS A 264 -7.83 -4.05 -11.92
C LYS A 264 -8.89 -5.08 -11.56
N THR A 265 -8.64 -5.94 -10.57
CA THR A 265 -9.60 -6.96 -10.13
C THR A 265 -10.43 -6.55 -8.92
N GLY A 266 -9.95 -5.61 -8.10
CA GLY A 266 -10.57 -5.26 -6.82
C GLY A 266 -12.06 -4.94 -6.90
N ALA A 267 -12.50 -4.18 -7.89
CA ALA A 267 -13.90 -3.78 -8.10
C ALA A 267 -14.50 -4.33 -9.41
N ALA A 268 -13.82 -5.26 -10.08
CA ALA A 268 -14.23 -5.72 -11.41
C ALA A 268 -15.45 -6.64 -11.42
N PHE A 269 -15.73 -7.33 -10.31
CA PHE A 269 -16.70 -8.43 -10.27
C PHE A 269 -17.93 -8.09 -9.40
N SER A 270 -19.09 -8.59 -9.83
CA SER A 270 -20.38 -8.39 -9.13
C SER A 270 -20.46 -9.09 -7.76
N THR A 271 -19.63 -10.09 -7.53
CA THR A 271 -19.51 -10.82 -6.25
C THR A 271 -19.10 -9.89 -5.09
N GLY A 272 -18.66 -8.66 -5.39
CA GLY A 272 -18.22 -7.68 -4.44
C GLY A 272 -16.74 -7.37 -4.57
N HIS A 273 -16.32 -6.36 -3.79
CA HIS A 273 -14.96 -5.88 -3.78
C HIS A 273 -13.99 -6.93 -3.21
N ILE A 274 -12.96 -7.29 -3.98
CA ILE A 274 -11.84 -8.11 -3.47
C ILE A 274 -10.90 -7.16 -2.71
N PRO A 275 -10.71 -7.34 -1.39
CA PRO A 275 -9.78 -6.51 -0.64
C PRO A 275 -8.37 -6.58 -1.25
N HIS A 276 -7.71 -5.44 -1.41
CA HIS A 276 -6.45 -5.31 -2.14
C HIS A 276 -5.38 -6.31 -1.67
N GLY A 277 -5.09 -6.37 -0.37
CA GLY A 277 -4.12 -7.32 0.17
C GLY A 277 -4.55 -8.79 0.04
N CYS A 278 -5.85 -9.09 -0.07
CA CYS A 278 -6.33 -10.43 -0.38
C CYS A 278 -6.01 -10.80 -1.83
N ALA A 279 -6.25 -9.90 -2.78
CA ALA A 279 -5.90 -10.09 -4.19
C ALA A 279 -4.39 -10.28 -4.35
N ASN A 280 -3.57 -9.42 -3.73
CA ASN A 280 -2.11 -9.54 -3.73
C ASN A 280 -1.65 -10.90 -3.20
N ALA A 281 -2.21 -11.36 -2.09
CA ALA A 281 -1.87 -12.66 -1.49
C ALA A 281 -2.19 -13.84 -2.40
N ILE A 282 -3.32 -13.79 -3.12
CA ILE A 282 -3.70 -14.81 -4.10
C ILE A 282 -2.73 -14.83 -5.28
N TYR A 283 -2.36 -13.67 -5.81
CA TYR A 283 -1.58 -13.57 -7.04
C TYR A 283 -0.08 -13.84 -6.84
N LEU A 284 0.46 -13.50 -5.68
CA LEU A 284 1.89 -13.48 -5.43
C LEU A 284 2.61 -14.79 -5.80
N PRO A 285 2.17 -16.00 -5.42
CA PRO A 285 2.86 -17.24 -5.79
C PRO A 285 2.89 -17.49 -7.30
N TYR A 286 1.84 -17.10 -8.03
CA TYR A 286 1.75 -17.27 -9.48
C TYR A 286 2.68 -16.30 -10.21
N VAL A 287 2.73 -15.05 -9.75
CA VAL A 287 3.63 -14.03 -10.32
C VAL A 287 5.09 -14.34 -10.05
N ILE A 288 5.43 -14.87 -8.87
CA ILE A 288 6.80 -15.34 -8.60
C ILE A 288 7.21 -16.40 -9.63
N ARG A 289 6.37 -17.40 -9.90
CA ARG A 289 6.64 -18.45 -10.90
C ARG A 289 6.78 -17.87 -12.31
N TYR A 290 5.92 -16.91 -12.68
CA TYR A 290 6.02 -16.21 -13.96
C TYR A 290 7.33 -15.43 -14.07
N ASN A 291 7.64 -14.59 -13.10
CA ASN A 291 8.83 -13.74 -13.10
C ASN A 291 10.14 -14.54 -13.01
N ALA A 292 10.13 -15.71 -12.37
CA ALA A 292 11.30 -16.59 -12.23
C ALA A 292 11.81 -17.16 -13.57
N LYS A 293 11.09 -17.01 -14.68
CA LYS A 293 11.64 -17.28 -16.02
C LYS A 293 12.66 -16.21 -16.46
N ASN A 294 12.71 -15.05 -15.79
CA ASN A 294 13.80 -14.10 -15.93
C ASN A 294 14.95 -14.49 -14.98
N PRO A 295 16.19 -14.73 -15.48
CA PRO A 295 17.29 -15.22 -14.65
C PRO A 295 17.66 -14.28 -13.48
N ALA A 296 17.60 -12.96 -13.70
CA ALA A 296 17.91 -11.99 -12.65
C ALA A 296 16.84 -12.01 -11.52
N ALA A 297 15.56 -12.09 -11.89
CA ALA A 297 14.49 -12.24 -10.92
C ALA A 297 14.57 -13.59 -10.19
N ALA A 298 14.88 -14.69 -10.89
CA ALA A 298 15.04 -16.00 -10.30
C ALA A 298 16.12 -16.00 -9.20
N GLU A 299 17.28 -15.36 -9.43
CA GLU A 299 18.32 -15.26 -8.43
C GLU A 299 17.86 -14.47 -7.20
N ARG A 300 17.13 -13.38 -7.39
CA ARG A 300 16.60 -12.57 -6.29
C ARG A 300 15.54 -13.31 -5.47
N TYR A 301 14.64 -14.08 -6.10
CA TYR A 301 13.70 -14.94 -5.38
C TYR A 301 14.42 -16.07 -4.60
N ALA A 302 15.44 -16.68 -5.19
CA ALA A 302 16.25 -17.67 -4.51
C ALA A 302 17.02 -17.07 -3.32
N GLU A 303 17.49 -15.82 -3.43
CA GLU A 303 18.12 -15.09 -2.32
C GLU A 303 17.12 -14.86 -1.17
N ILE A 304 15.88 -14.46 -1.46
CA ILE A 304 14.82 -14.38 -0.44
C ILE A 304 14.67 -15.73 0.26
N ALA A 305 14.55 -16.83 -0.50
CA ALA A 305 14.38 -18.17 0.06
C ALA A 305 15.56 -18.57 0.99
N ARG A 306 16.80 -18.31 0.55
CA ARG A 306 18.01 -18.57 1.37
C ARG A 306 18.01 -17.79 2.69
N ARG A 307 17.68 -16.50 2.63
CA ARG A 307 17.60 -15.65 3.83
C ARG A 307 16.53 -16.11 4.81
N MET A 308 15.45 -16.68 4.28
CA MET A 308 14.37 -17.25 5.09
C MET A 308 14.72 -18.65 5.64
N GLY A 309 15.91 -19.18 5.35
CA GLY A 309 16.31 -20.53 5.75
C GLY A 309 15.50 -21.63 5.08
N LEU A 310 14.92 -21.35 3.90
CA LEU A 310 14.20 -22.35 3.13
C LEU A 310 15.17 -23.28 2.41
N GLU A 311 14.80 -24.56 2.33
CA GLU A 311 15.65 -25.58 1.72
C GLU A 311 15.39 -25.72 0.22
N GLY A 312 16.46 -25.99 -0.55
CA GLY A 312 16.40 -26.29 -1.97
C GLY A 312 17.77 -26.66 -2.51
N ILE A 313 17.86 -27.75 -3.27
CA ILE A 313 19.10 -28.25 -3.87
C ILE A 313 19.55 -27.45 -5.11
N CYS A 314 18.69 -26.62 -5.63
CA CYS A 314 18.94 -25.74 -6.78
C CYS A 314 18.08 -24.49 -6.69
N GLN A 315 18.35 -23.51 -7.56
CA GLN A 315 17.62 -22.25 -7.63
C GLN A 315 16.10 -22.45 -7.76
N GLN A 316 15.67 -23.34 -8.67
CA GLN A 316 14.24 -23.61 -8.89
C GLN A 316 13.58 -24.23 -7.65
N ALA A 317 14.29 -25.13 -6.93
CA ALA A 317 13.78 -25.70 -5.68
C ALA A 317 13.60 -24.65 -4.59
N LEU A 318 14.54 -23.70 -4.46
CA LEU A 318 14.40 -22.54 -3.54
C LEU A 318 13.20 -21.67 -3.86
N ILE A 319 12.97 -21.38 -5.15
CA ILE A 319 11.82 -20.60 -5.60
C ILE A 319 10.51 -21.34 -5.31
N ASN A 320 10.46 -22.64 -5.54
CA ASN A 320 9.29 -23.46 -5.21
C ASN A 320 9.02 -23.43 -3.69
N SER A 321 10.05 -23.61 -2.87
CA SER A 321 9.93 -23.53 -1.40
C SER A 321 9.43 -22.15 -0.95
N LEU A 322 9.84 -21.06 -1.62
CA LEU A 322 9.31 -19.71 -1.33
C LEU A 322 7.80 -19.61 -1.66
N CYS A 323 7.39 -20.12 -2.82
CA CYS A 323 5.97 -20.14 -3.20
C CYS A 323 5.13 -21.00 -2.24
N GLU A 324 5.63 -22.19 -1.87
CA GLU A 324 4.98 -23.08 -0.89
C GLU A 324 4.86 -22.41 0.48
N LYS A 325 5.86 -21.65 0.90
CA LYS A 325 5.83 -20.89 2.15
C LYS A 325 4.76 -19.80 2.13
N ILE A 326 4.60 -19.10 1.01
CA ILE A 326 3.54 -18.09 0.83
C ILE A 326 2.15 -18.75 0.82
N ASP A 327 2.00 -19.87 0.12
CA ASP A 327 0.77 -20.65 0.11
C ASP A 327 0.40 -21.16 1.52
N GLU A 328 1.39 -21.62 2.32
CA GLU A 328 1.21 -21.99 3.72
C GLU A 328 0.72 -20.80 4.57
N PHE A 329 1.26 -19.60 4.34
CA PHE A 329 0.82 -18.38 5.00
C PHE A 329 -0.64 -18.06 4.64
N ASN A 330 -1.00 -18.12 3.36
CA ASN A 330 -2.37 -17.90 2.91
C ASN A 330 -3.36 -18.82 3.62
N VAL A 331 -3.03 -20.12 3.74
CA VAL A 331 -3.85 -21.09 4.48
C VAL A 331 -3.97 -20.73 5.95
N ARG A 332 -2.86 -20.42 6.64
CA ARG A 332 -2.85 -20.04 8.07
C ARG A 332 -3.64 -18.77 8.35
N LEU A 333 -3.64 -17.83 7.41
CA LEU A 333 -4.31 -16.55 7.51
C LEU A 333 -5.76 -16.58 7.00
N ASN A 334 -6.25 -17.77 6.64
CA ASN A 334 -7.59 -17.99 6.10
C ASN A 334 -7.87 -17.12 4.85
N ILE A 335 -6.87 -17.00 3.97
CA ILE A 335 -6.96 -16.33 2.67
C ILE A 335 -7.32 -17.36 1.61
N PRO A 336 -8.29 -17.09 0.71
CA PRO A 336 -8.62 -17.99 -0.40
C PRO A 336 -7.41 -18.27 -1.30
N LYS A 337 -7.30 -19.51 -1.77
CA LYS A 337 -6.17 -19.93 -2.63
C LYS A 337 -6.29 -19.38 -4.04
N THR A 338 -7.52 -19.20 -4.54
CA THR A 338 -7.82 -18.79 -5.91
C THR A 338 -8.93 -17.74 -5.95
N LEU A 339 -9.08 -17.06 -7.08
CA LEU A 339 -10.23 -16.17 -7.30
C LEU A 339 -11.57 -16.94 -7.28
N LYS A 340 -11.57 -18.21 -7.72
CA LYS A 340 -12.74 -19.10 -7.64
C LYS A 340 -13.11 -19.37 -6.18
N ASP A 341 -12.13 -19.67 -5.32
CA ASP A 341 -12.35 -19.92 -3.91
C ASP A 341 -12.79 -18.64 -3.17
N PHE A 342 -12.41 -17.47 -3.64
CA PHE A 342 -12.93 -16.19 -3.16
C PHE A 342 -14.43 -16.01 -3.47
N GLY A 343 -14.94 -16.69 -4.50
CA GLY A 343 -16.34 -16.68 -4.89
C GLY A 343 -16.66 -16.02 -6.22
N ILE A 344 -15.63 -15.65 -7.03
CA ILE A 344 -15.83 -15.10 -8.36
C ILE A 344 -16.47 -16.15 -9.27
N GLN A 345 -17.58 -15.77 -9.93
CA GLN A 345 -18.31 -16.68 -10.82
C GLN A 345 -17.55 -16.87 -12.15
N GLU A 346 -17.48 -18.11 -12.61
CA GLU A 346 -16.70 -18.48 -13.80
C GLU A 346 -17.15 -17.76 -15.08
N VAL A 347 -18.46 -17.60 -15.25
CA VAL A 347 -19.04 -16.91 -16.42
C VAL A 347 -18.56 -15.46 -16.42
N GLU A 348 -18.70 -14.76 -15.30
CA GLU A 348 -18.28 -13.37 -15.18
C GLU A 348 -16.77 -13.20 -15.33
N PHE A 349 -15.97 -14.12 -14.77
CA PHE A 349 -14.53 -14.11 -14.95
C PHE A 349 -14.15 -14.22 -16.44
N LYS A 350 -14.71 -15.18 -17.16
CA LYS A 350 -14.44 -15.37 -18.61
C LYS A 350 -14.84 -14.17 -19.47
N GLU A 351 -15.92 -13.48 -19.11
CA GLU A 351 -16.37 -12.27 -19.82
C GLU A 351 -15.42 -11.08 -19.62
N LYS A 352 -14.78 -10.97 -18.45
CA LYS A 352 -14.02 -9.78 -18.05
C LYS A 352 -12.51 -9.94 -18.12
N VAL A 353 -11.98 -11.17 -18.09
CA VAL A 353 -10.53 -11.43 -17.93
C VAL A 353 -9.68 -10.77 -19.00
N ALA A 354 -10.08 -10.80 -20.26
CA ALA A 354 -9.34 -10.17 -21.36
C ALA A 354 -9.21 -8.65 -21.15
N LYS A 355 -10.31 -7.99 -20.75
CA LYS A 355 -10.29 -6.55 -20.49
C LYS A 355 -9.48 -6.19 -19.24
N ILE A 356 -9.56 -6.99 -18.19
CA ILE A 356 -8.74 -6.84 -16.99
C ILE A 356 -7.26 -6.97 -17.34
N ALA A 357 -6.89 -7.94 -18.19
CA ALA A 357 -5.51 -8.16 -18.63
C ALA A 357 -4.94 -6.95 -19.39
N GLU A 358 -5.70 -6.37 -20.33
CA GLU A 358 -5.31 -5.14 -21.04
C GLU A 358 -5.04 -3.98 -20.05
N LEU A 359 -5.98 -3.78 -19.12
CA LEU A 359 -5.87 -2.70 -18.12
C LEU A 359 -4.70 -2.92 -17.15
N ALA A 360 -4.43 -4.17 -16.76
CA ALA A 360 -3.32 -4.52 -15.89
C ALA A 360 -1.97 -4.29 -16.57
N VAL A 361 -1.84 -4.63 -17.85
CA VAL A 361 -0.62 -4.33 -18.63
C VAL A 361 -0.38 -2.82 -18.74
N GLY A 362 -1.43 -2.02 -18.83
CA GLY A 362 -1.35 -0.55 -18.83
C GLY A 362 -1.17 0.10 -17.48
N ASP A 363 -1.14 -0.66 -16.38
CA ASP A 363 -0.95 -0.11 -15.03
C ASP A 363 0.49 0.36 -14.81
N ALA A 364 0.66 1.44 -14.03
CA ALA A 364 1.97 2.04 -13.77
C ALA A 364 2.95 1.05 -13.12
N CYS A 365 2.47 0.11 -12.29
CA CYS A 365 3.31 -0.88 -11.63
C CYS A 365 3.91 -1.91 -12.60
N THR A 366 3.29 -2.15 -13.75
CA THR A 366 3.78 -3.12 -14.75
C THR A 366 5.13 -2.73 -15.33
N GLY A 367 5.42 -1.43 -15.42
CA GLY A 367 6.66 -0.91 -16.02
C GLY A 367 7.94 -1.26 -15.27
N SER A 368 7.84 -1.58 -13.97
CA SER A 368 8.98 -1.98 -13.12
C SER A 368 9.05 -3.48 -12.84
N ASN A 369 8.13 -4.28 -13.41
CA ASN A 369 8.17 -5.73 -13.25
C ASN A 369 9.41 -6.34 -13.94
N PRO A 370 10.10 -7.31 -13.31
CA PRO A 370 11.39 -7.83 -13.84
C PRO A 370 11.23 -8.62 -15.15
N ARG A 371 10.05 -9.15 -15.45
CA ARG A 371 9.75 -9.82 -16.72
C ARG A 371 8.63 -9.09 -17.42
N ALA A 372 8.88 -8.69 -18.68
CA ALA A 372 7.85 -8.08 -19.51
C ALA A 372 6.63 -9.01 -19.69
N ILE A 373 5.45 -8.42 -19.78
CA ILE A 373 4.20 -9.16 -19.99
C ILE A 373 3.33 -8.42 -21.02
N ASP A 374 2.72 -9.17 -21.91
CA ASP A 374 1.71 -8.71 -22.85
C ASP A 374 0.29 -9.09 -22.38
N PRO A 375 -0.77 -8.52 -22.97
CA PRO A 375 -2.14 -8.84 -22.57
C PRO A 375 -2.50 -10.33 -22.64
N ALA A 376 -1.97 -11.07 -23.63
CA ALA A 376 -2.27 -12.49 -23.78
C ALA A 376 -1.65 -13.34 -22.64
N ASN A 377 -0.41 -13.05 -22.26
CA ASN A 377 0.23 -13.71 -21.13
C ASN A 377 -0.36 -13.25 -19.78
N MET A 378 -0.79 -11.99 -19.66
CA MET A 378 -1.50 -11.50 -18.47
C MET A 378 -2.85 -12.20 -18.29
N GLU A 379 -3.61 -12.43 -19.39
CA GLU A 379 -4.86 -13.19 -19.35
C GLU A 379 -4.63 -14.64 -18.92
N LYS A 380 -3.57 -15.31 -19.45
CA LYS A 380 -3.18 -16.65 -19.00
C LYS A 380 -2.82 -16.67 -17.51
N LEU A 381 -2.05 -15.68 -17.04
CA LEU A 381 -1.65 -15.60 -15.65
C LEU A 381 -2.87 -15.40 -14.72
N LEU A 382 -3.79 -14.50 -15.06
CA LEU A 382 -5.07 -14.33 -14.36
C LEU A 382 -5.89 -15.63 -14.37
N THR A 383 -5.89 -16.35 -15.50
CA THR A 383 -6.58 -17.65 -15.62
C THR A 383 -5.97 -18.69 -14.68
N CYS A 384 -4.63 -18.74 -14.56
CA CYS A 384 -3.97 -19.61 -13.59
C CYS A 384 -4.41 -19.27 -12.15
N THR A 385 -4.51 -17.99 -11.79
CA THR A 385 -4.95 -17.56 -10.46
C THR A 385 -6.42 -17.88 -10.18
N TYR A 386 -7.24 -17.96 -11.23
CA TYR A 386 -8.65 -18.31 -11.08
C TYR A 386 -8.84 -19.81 -10.84
N TYR A 387 -8.18 -20.67 -11.64
CA TYR A 387 -8.35 -22.13 -11.57
C TYR A 387 -7.36 -22.83 -10.62
N GLY A 388 -6.32 -22.16 -10.16
CA GLY A 388 -5.28 -22.78 -9.34
C GLY A 388 -4.32 -23.65 -10.16
N THR A 389 -4.15 -23.35 -11.45
CA THR A 389 -3.28 -24.12 -12.36
C THR A 389 -1.84 -23.62 -12.33
N GLU A 390 -0.91 -24.44 -12.74
CA GLU A 390 0.51 -24.13 -12.81
C GLU A 390 0.81 -23.03 -13.84
N VAL A 391 1.86 -22.21 -13.56
CA VAL A 391 2.39 -21.20 -14.48
C VAL A 391 3.65 -21.76 -15.12
N ASP A 392 3.54 -22.23 -16.36
CA ASP A 392 4.60 -22.93 -17.11
C ASP A 392 5.10 -22.18 -18.36
N PHE A 393 4.59 -20.99 -18.64
CA PHE A 393 4.87 -20.14 -19.81
C PHE A 393 5.73 -18.92 -19.52
#